data_ee7a60f5c2cde96cf24da930e9f4abd0
#
_entry.id   ee7a60f5c2cde96cf24da930e9f4abd0
#
_cell.length_a   1.000
_cell.length_b   1.000
_cell.length_c   1.000
_cell.angle_alpha   90.00
_cell.angle_beta   90.00
_cell.angle_gamma   90.00
#
_symmetry.space_group_name_H-M   'P 1'
#
loop_
_entity.id
_entity.type
_entity.pdbx_description
1 polymer ?
#
loop_
_entity_poly.entity_id
_entity_poly.type
_entity_poly.pdbx_seq_one_letter_code
_entity_poly.pdbx_strand_id
1 'polypeptide(L)'
;MKNKIYLALFGIGLLSFVNCTDLEEEVLDESLEGSGQAEAVSGAIAPAYGQVAWTWRHTNYYGLQLIPADEAILPYRGGTDWYDNGKFLEAQAHTISPSNDLVGSSWSELTKNISRTVSAIDVLRPLAEEGDTEAQGALYEMIALRAYLNMLTLDSWGLVFQKETSDELSTILRGQEAIDYIESELLSVVDVINSSRGPGRVTQAAVWGFLARLYLNAAVYRDPYGTPNFTDADMDLVIEYTNNIINSGLFSLSPEYFDLFNDDNNDNPELIFAADQRGVMNNEHSRWAYWSLAGSWFPRPEYPSADGTDGPSITSDFYQTWVSAYDGVDPAEADPRFFKENQVIPENLQDLTGLSPLNDEDHYYCASAEEFEINRGIIRGVIWGPRKDENGSFYTCDDGYRIYPVKQIKGNGPDRDVAYVDHVEQVDFSNEGRRHANGFRVSKYQFSHTSPNGNNYSSVDLVLMRLAEIYFMRAEAQLRKGNASEALTDVNFVRASRNARQPILTDLEAIDLEILFRERGFELYWEGFRRGDQIRFGHYEDTWTEKTDADVHHRLFPIPQSAIDGASNVNGYLEQNAGY
;
A
#
# COMPACT_ATOMS: atom_id res chain seq x y z
N MET A 1 57.45 34.89 39.52
CA MET A 1 56.02 34.54 39.74
C MET A 1 55.35 33.80 38.57
N LYS A 2 55.80 33.93 37.32
CA LYS A 2 55.18 33.24 36.16
C LYS A 2 55.42 31.71 36.11
N ASN A 3 56.56 31.23 36.61
CA ASN A 3 56.91 29.81 36.56
C ASN A 3 56.18 28.91 37.59
N LYS A 4 55.60 29.52 38.65
CA LYS A 4 54.82 28.74 39.64
C LYS A 4 53.35 28.48 39.22
N ILE A 5 52.84 29.33 38.35
CA ILE A 5 51.45 29.18 37.80
C ILE A 5 51.40 28.05 36.79
N TYR A 6 52.41 27.84 35.96
CA TYR A 6 52.47 26.75 34.99
C TYR A 6 52.63 25.38 35.66
N LEU A 7 53.29 25.30 36.82
CA LEU A 7 53.40 24.03 37.54
C LEU A 7 52.10 23.64 38.25
N ALA A 8 51.27 24.61 38.67
CA ALA A 8 49.95 24.35 39.26
C ALA A 8 48.93 23.96 38.24
N LEU A 9 48.96 24.51 37.01
CA LEU A 9 48.09 24.12 35.90
C LEU A 9 48.43 22.73 35.33
N PHE A 10 49.72 22.35 35.36
CA PHE A 10 50.13 21.00 34.94
C PHE A 10 49.77 19.92 35.97
N GLY A 11 49.76 20.25 37.25
CA GLY A 11 49.34 19.37 38.35
C GLY A 11 47.82 19.12 38.36
N ILE A 12 47.01 20.10 37.99
CA ILE A 12 45.55 19.98 37.89
C ILE A 12 45.16 19.20 36.63
N GLY A 13 45.91 19.32 35.53
CA GLY A 13 45.71 18.56 34.30
C GLY A 13 46.01 17.05 34.46
N LEU A 14 46.93 16.66 35.36
CA LEU A 14 47.24 15.25 35.59
C LEU A 14 46.27 14.56 36.58
N LEU A 15 45.53 15.33 37.39
CA LEU A 15 44.52 14.76 38.29
C LEU A 15 43.15 14.51 37.60
N SER A 16 42.99 15.03 36.38
CA SER A 16 41.74 14.83 35.59
C SER A 16 41.72 13.53 34.73
N PHE A 17 42.83 12.79 34.71
CA PHE A 17 42.92 11.55 33.90
C PHE A 17 42.91 10.25 34.72
N VAL A 18 42.60 10.30 36.02
CA VAL A 18 42.61 9.10 36.88
C VAL A 18 41.19 8.63 37.28
N ASN A 19 40.13 9.27 36.74
CA ASN A 19 38.76 8.91 37.07
C ASN A 19 37.97 8.40 35.85
N CYS A 20 38.57 7.62 34.99
CA CYS A 20 37.85 6.94 33.88
C CYS A 20 38.39 5.52 33.70
N THR A 21 38.34 4.68 34.73
CA THR A 21 38.45 3.23 34.59
C THR A 21 37.90 2.56 35.85
N ASP A 22 36.62 2.73 36.08
CA ASP A 22 35.77 1.78 36.76
C ASP A 22 34.39 1.91 36.14
N LEU A 23 34.28 1.54 34.87
CA LEU A 23 33.11 0.89 34.36
C LEU A 23 33.20 -0.55 34.86
N GLU A 24 32.81 -0.80 36.08
CA GLU A 24 32.21 -2.09 36.40
C GLU A 24 31.04 -2.18 35.45
N GLU A 25 31.19 -3.02 34.44
CA GLU A 25 30.05 -3.63 33.76
C GLU A 25 29.25 -4.31 34.88
N GLU A 26 28.27 -3.63 35.47
CA GLU A 26 27.17 -4.31 36.08
C GLU A 26 26.50 -5.02 34.88
N VAL A 27 26.96 -6.24 34.66
CA VAL A 27 26.16 -7.22 33.95
C VAL A 27 24.91 -7.32 34.82
N LEU A 28 23.83 -6.65 34.40
CA LEU A 28 22.49 -6.88 34.88
C LEU A 28 22.11 -8.30 34.46
N ASP A 29 22.81 -9.29 35.03
CA ASP A 29 22.47 -10.70 34.99
C ASP A 29 21.47 -10.99 36.12
N GLU A 30 20.48 -10.11 36.28
CA GLU A 30 19.25 -10.49 36.93
C GLU A 30 18.41 -11.21 35.88
N SER A 31 18.38 -12.53 36.00
CA SER A 31 17.47 -13.38 35.28
C SER A 31 16.06 -12.78 35.35
N LEU A 32 15.61 -12.23 34.24
CA LEU A 32 14.24 -11.81 34.00
C LEU A 32 13.38 -13.09 33.89
N GLU A 33 13.21 -13.80 35.02
CA GLU A 33 12.31 -14.95 35.07
C GLU A 33 10.88 -14.45 34.85
N GLY A 34 10.30 -14.81 33.71
CA GLY A 34 8.87 -14.68 33.37
C GLY A 34 8.50 -13.43 32.59
N SER A 35 8.68 -12.20 33.08
CA SER A 35 8.33 -10.98 32.33
C SER A 35 9.30 -10.61 31.23
N GLY A 36 10.57 -10.96 31.39
CA GLY A 36 11.62 -10.68 30.42
C GLY A 36 11.59 -11.53 29.15
N GLN A 37 11.03 -12.72 29.19
CA GLN A 37 10.89 -13.56 28.00
C GLN A 37 9.81 -13.04 27.05
N ALA A 38 8.64 -12.66 27.57
CA ALA A 38 7.57 -12.06 26.75
C ALA A 38 8.01 -10.70 26.14
N GLU A 39 8.78 -9.89 26.88
CA GLU A 39 9.39 -8.67 26.38
C GLU A 39 10.44 -8.96 25.30
N ALA A 40 11.22 -10.03 25.44
CA ALA A 40 12.21 -10.45 24.43
C ALA A 40 11.52 -10.92 23.13
N VAL A 41 10.45 -11.71 23.23
CA VAL A 41 9.67 -12.17 22.07
C VAL A 41 9.03 -10.99 21.35
N SER A 42 8.30 -10.14 22.07
CA SER A 42 7.66 -8.96 21.47
C SER A 42 8.68 -7.98 20.88
N GLY A 43 9.80 -7.76 21.55
CA GLY A 43 10.91 -6.94 21.07
C GLY A 43 11.57 -7.48 19.79
N ALA A 44 11.65 -8.80 19.64
CA ALA A 44 12.21 -9.43 18.45
C ALA A 44 11.32 -9.25 17.21
N ILE A 45 9.99 -9.41 17.34
CA ILE A 45 9.07 -9.36 16.20
C ILE A 45 8.60 -7.95 15.82
N ALA A 46 8.52 -7.02 16.78
CA ALA A 46 8.00 -5.67 16.56
C ALA A 46 8.72 -4.91 15.42
N PRO A 47 10.06 -4.96 15.27
CA PRO A 47 10.75 -4.30 14.16
C PRO A 47 10.35 -4.85 12.78
N ALA A 48 10.05 -6.15 12.65
CA ALA A 48 9.64 -6.76 11.40
C ALA A 48 8.21 -6.35 11.03
N TYR A 49 7.25 -6.45 11.96
CA TYR A 49 5.88 -6.02 11.71
C TYR A 49 5.76 -4.51 11.47
N GLY A 50 6.45 -3.68 12.26
CA GLY A 50 6.46 -2.24 12.06
C GLY A 50 7.06 -1.81 10.70
N GLN A 51 7.96 -2.63 10.13
CA GLN A 51 8.53 -2.38 8.81
C GLN A 51 7.55 -2.69 7.66
N VAL A 52 6.51 -3.50 7.87
CA VAL A 52 5.56 -3.83 6.80
C VAL A 52 4.88 -2.58 6.26
N ALA A 53 4.39 -1.69 7.13
CA ALA A 53 3.78 -0.44 6.71
C ALA A 53 4.76 0.48 5.95
N TRP A 54 6.03 0.51 6.36
CA TRP A 54 7.08 1.25 5.65
C TRP A 54 7.38 0.67 4.28
N THR A 55 7.42 -0.64 4.15
CA THR A 55 7.56 -1.33 2.87
C THR A 55 6.45 -0.89 1.90
N TRP A 56 5.22 -0.82 2.39
CA TRP A 56 4.04 -0.46 1.60
C TRP A 56 3.77 1.05 1.52
N ARG A 57 4.75 1.92 1.80
CA ARG A 57 4.58 3.37 1.55
C ARG A 57 4.42 3.66 0.06
N HIS A 58 3.71 4.78 -0.22
CA HIS A 58 3.51 5.30 -1.57
C HIS A 58 4.82 5.63 -2.32
N THR A 59 5.90 5.95 -1.60
CA THR A 59 7.24 6.20 -2.18
C THR A 59 8.13 4.97 -2.25
N ASN A 60 7.61 3.80 -1.87
CA ASN A 60 8.32 2.53 -1.84
C ASN A 60 7.55 1.48 -2.67
N TYR A 61 7.40 0.28 -2.16
CA TYR A 61 6.80 -0.85 -2.88
C TYR A 61 5.39 -0.55 -3.41
N TYR A 62 4.53 0.13 -2.63
CA TYR A 62 3.18 0.46 -3.12
C TYR A 62 3.19 1.34 -4.38
N GLY A 63 4.00 2.41 -4.38
CA GLY A 63 4.15 3.25 -5.57
C GLY A 63 4.70 2.49 -6.77
N LEU A 64 5.61 1.53 -6.51
CA LEU A 64 6.19 0.68 -7.54
C LEU A 64 5.18 -0.35 -8.11
N GLN A 65 4.14 -0.72 -7.35
CA GLN A 65 3.06 -1.58 -7.84
C GLN A 65 1.90 -0.80 -8.47
N LEU A 66 1.63 0.41 -7.98
CA LEU A 66 0.48 1.20 -8.42
C LEU A 66 0.75 1.96 -9.73
N ILE A 67 1.86 2.71 -9.79
CA ILE A 67 2.11 3.66 -10.88
C ILE A 67 2.40 2.99 -12.23
N PRO A 68 3.10 1.85 -12.33
CA PRO A 68 3.32 1.16 -13.61
C PRO A 68 2.08 0.41 -14.14
N ALA A 69 0.92 0.55 -13.51
CA ALA A 69 -0.33 -0.08 -13.94
C ALA A 69 -1.26 0.92 -14.64
N ASP A 70 -2.29 0.42 -15.33
CA ASP A 70 -3.29 1.23 -16.01
C ASP A 70 -4.21 2.01 -15.05
N GLU A 71 -4.20 1.68 -13.74
CA GLU A 71 -5.14 2.26 -12.75
C GLU A 71 -4.67 3.57 -12.12
N ALA A 72 -3.42 4.00 -12.33
CA ALA A 72 -2.89 5.20 -11.69
C ALA A 72 -1.87 5.93 -12.55
N ILE A 73 -1.86 7.25 -12.44
CA ILE A 73 -0.93 8.14 -13.14
C ILE A 73 -0.64 9.36 -12.28
N LEU A 74 0.62 9.80 -12.25
CA LEU A 74 1.03 10.99 -11.50
C LEU A 74 1.46 12.10 -12.46
N PRO A 75 0.54 12.97 -12.89
CA PRO A 75 0.83 14.04 -13.84
C PRO A 75 1.53 15.22 -13.17
N TYR A 76 2.16 16.07 -13.97
CA TYR A 76 2.65 17.36 -13.51
C TYR A 76 1.48 18.28 -13.15
N ARG A 77 1.50 18.84 -11.92
CA ARG A 77 0.45 19.73 -11.42
C ARG A 77 0.90 21.17 -11.20
N GLY A 78 2.15 21.46 -11.51
CA GLY A 78 2.77 22.78 -11.43
C GLY A 78 3.38 23.10 -10.07
N GLY A 79 4.68 23.20 -10.03
CA GLY A 79 5.47 23.80 -8.95
C GLY A 79 5.85 22.89 -7.80
N THR A 80 4.98 22.65 -6.85
CA THR A 80 5.31 21.99 -5.57
C THR A 80 4.63 20.62 -5.38
N ASP A 81 4.24 19.99 -6.46
CA ASP A 81 3.60 18.68 -6.42
C ASP A 81 4.59 17.52 -6.38
N TRP A 82 4.06 16.31 -6.34
CA TRP A 82 4.80 15.05 -6.29
C TRP A 82 5.45 14.61 -7.61
N TYR A 83 5.62 15.50 -8.57
CA TYR A 83 6.32 15.20 -9.83
C TYR A 83 7.75 14.69 -9.59
N ASP A 84 8.42 15.20 -8.56
CA ASP A 84 9.63 14.64 -7.96
C ASP A 84 10.72 14.33 -8.99
N ASN A 85 10.99 15.31 -9.87
CA ASN A 85 11.92 15.20 -11.01
C ASN A 85 11.59 14.09 -12.00
N GLY A 86 10.35 13.63 -12.05
CA GLY A 86 9.87 12.65 -13.02
C GLY A 86 10.07 11.18 -12.64
N LYS A 87 10.47 10.86 -11.40
CA LYS A 87 10.68 9.47 -10.99
C LYS A 87 9.45 8.59 -11.15
N PHE A 88 8.25 9.13 -10.90
CA PHE A 88 7.00 8.44 -11.11
C PHE A 88 6.63 8.37 -12.59
N LEU A 89 7.04 9.36 -13.39
CA LEU A 89 6.86 9.34 -14.84
C LEU A 89 7.64 8.22 -15.51
N GLU A 90 8.89 7.96 -15.09
CA GLU A 90 9.67 6.82 -15.57
C GLU A 90 8.96 5.49 -15.26
N ALA A 91 8.36 5.35 -14.06
CA ALA A 91 7.58 4.17 -13.69
C ALA A 91 6.31 4.04 -14.55
N GLN A 92 5.59 5.14 -14.76
CA GLN A 92 4.39 5.19 -15.61
C GLN A 92 4.68 4.80 -17.06
N ALA A 93 5.77 5.31 -17.63
CA ALA A 93 6.14 5.08 -19.01
C ALA A 93 6.87 3.74 -19.25
N HIS A 94 7.13 2.95 -18.20
CA HIS A 94 7.97 1.75 -18.22
C HIS A 94 9.39 2.00 -18.73
N THR A 95 9.95 3.16 -18.43
CA THR A 95 11.33 3.56 -18.78
C THR A 95 12.22 3.69 -17.55
N ILE A 96 11.84 3.02 -16.48
CA ILE A 96 12.47 3.13 -15.17
C ILE A 96 13.91 2.61 -15.20
N SER A 97 14.85 3.40 -14.65
CA SER A 97 16.27 3.10 -14.67
C SER A 97 16.77 2.47 -13.36
N PRO A 98 17.93 1.78 -13.36
CA PRO A 98 18.54 1.24 -12.13
C PRO A 98 18.90 2.30 -11.07
N SER A 99 18.95 3.57 -11.46
CA SER A 99 19.21 4.70 -10.56
C SER A 99 17.95 5.42 -10.09
N ASN A 100 16.75 4.95 -10.46
CA ASN A 100 15.50 5.56 -10.04
C ASN A 100 15.26 5.38 -8.54
N ASP A 101 14.93 6.47 -7.84
CA ASP A 101 14.74 6.48 -6.38
C ASP A 101 13.60 5.57 -5.91
N LEU A 102 12.54 5.41 -6.70
CA LEU A 102 11.42 4.54 -6.34
C LEU A 102 11.84 3.07 -6.29
N VAL A 103 12.65 2.64 -7.25
CA VAL A 103 13.24 1.28 -7.28
C VAL A 103 14.20 1.10 -6.12
N GLY A 104 15.12 2.06 -5.91
CA GLY A 104 16.11 2.01 -4.84
C GLY A 104 15.47 1.96 -3.44
N SER A 105 14.46 2.79 -3.18
CA SER A 105 13.76 2.81 -1.90
C SER A 105 12.94 1.54 -1.67
N SER A 106 12.23 1.05 -2.69
CA SER A 106 11.46 -0.21 -2.60
C SER A 106 12.34 -1.41 -2.28
N TRP A 107 13.47 -1.53 -2.98
CA TRP A 107 14.47 -2.56 -2.71
C TRP A 107 15.01 -2.48 -1.29
N SER A 108 15.43 -1.28 -0.87
CA SER A 108 16.00 -1.05 0.46
C SER A 108 15.02 -1.42 1.58
N GLU A 109 13.76 -1.03 1.46
CA GLU A 109 12.77 -1.30 2.51
C GLU A 109 12.35 -2.78 2.55
N LEU A 110 12.25 -3.46 1.41
CA LEU A 110 11.99 -4.90 1.36
C LEU A 110 13.16 -5.72 1.93
N THR A 111 14.38 -5.48 1.46
CA THR A 111 15.57 -6.22 1.94
C THR A 111 15.86 -5.97 3.42
N LYS A 112 15.63 -4.74 3.90
CA LYS A 112 15.70 -4.40 5.32
C LYS A 112 14.65 -5.18 6.13
N ASN A 113 13.43 -5.32 5.62
CA ASN A 113 12.39 -6.06 6.32
C ASN A 113 12.68 -7.57 6.35
N ILE A 114 13.17 -8.15 5.24
CA ILE A 114 13.66 -9.53 5.22
C ILE A 114 14.78 -9.72 6.26
N SER A 115 15.74 -8.80 6.34
CA SER A 115 16.81 -8.88 7.35
C SER A 115 16.27 -8.81 8.78
N ARG A 116 15.22 -8.03 9.04
CA ARG A 116 14.56 -7.98 10.36
C ARG A 116 13.87 -9.28 10.72
N THR A 117 13.24 -9.97 9.77
CA THR A 117 12.67 -11.30 10.01
C THR A 117 13.74 -12.32 10.32
N VAL A 118 14.88 -12.31 9.61
CA VAL A 118 16.03 -13.20 9.89
C VAL A 118 16.57 -12.93 11.29
N SER A 119 16.80 -11.67 11.67
CA SER A 119 17.27 -11.32 13.02
C SER A 119 16.28 -11.73 14.12
N ALA A 120 14.98 -11.63 13.86
CA ALA A 120 13.96 -12.11 14.80
C ALA A 120 14.00 -13.64 14.94
N ILE A 121 14.18 -14.38 13.84
CA ILE A 121 14.30 -15.84 13.82
C ILE A 121 15.53 -16.28 14.64
N ASP A 122 16.67 -15.60 14.51
CA ASP A 122 17.89 -15.87 15.27
C ASP A 122 17.67 -15.76 16.79
N VAL A 123 16.87 -14.79 17.22
CA VAL A 123 16.52 -14.61 18.65
C VAL A 123 15.49 -15.63 19.12
N LEU A 124 14.47 -15.91 18.29
CA LEU A 124 13.33 -16.74 18.70
C LEU A 124 13.64 -18.24 18.67
N ARG A 125 14.49 -18.72 17.77
CA ARG A 125 14.79 -20.15 17.58
C ARG A 125 15.36 -20.81 18.83
N PRO A 126 16.40 -20.27 19.50
CA PRO A 126 16.90 -20.84 20.75
C PRO A 126 15.84 -20.92 21.85
N LEU A 127 15.04 -19.86 22.03
CA LEU A 127 13.97 -19.81 23.03
C LEU A 127 12.90 -20.87 22.76
N ALA A 128 12.51 -21.04 21.48
CA ALA A 128 11.56 -22.07 21.07
C ALA A 128 12.10 -23.49 21.31
N GLU A 129 13.40 -23.74 21.07
CA GLU A 129 14.08 -25.03 21.33
C GLU A 129 14.18 -25.33 22.83
N GLU A 130 14.24 -24.29 23.68
CA GLU A 130 14.16 -24.43 25.14
C GLU A 130 12.73 -24.67 25.66
N GLY A 131 11.74 -24.66 24.79
CA GLY A 131 10.34 -24.97 25.08
C GLY A 131 9.44 -23.77 25.34
N ASP A 132 9.89 -22.56 25.03
CA ASP A 132 9.04 -21.36 25.10
C ASP A 132 8.00 -21.38 23.96
N THR A 133 6.73 -21.57 24.33
CA THR A 133 5.62 -21.69 23.36
C THR A 133 5.24 -20.34 22.71
N GLU A 134 5.50 -19.22 23.38
CA GLU A 134 5.27 -17.89 22.79
C GLU A 134 6.34 -17.60 21.74
N ALA A 135 7.61 -17.87 22.04
CA ALA A 135 8.71 -17.77 21.08
C ALA A 135 8.50 -18.72 19.89
N GLN A 136 8.01 -19.93 20.12
CA GLN A 136 7.69 -20.86 19.04
C GLN A 136 6.59 -20.34 18.11
N GLY A 137 5.50 -19.78 18.65
CA GLY A 137 4.45 -19.16 17.84
C GLY A 137 4.95 -17.97 17.05
N ALA A 138 5.77 -17.10 17.67
CA ALA A 138 6.39 -15.97 17.02
C ALA A 138 7.41 -16.36 15.93
N LEU A 139 8.17 -17.43 16.16
CA LEU A 139 9.10 -18.00 15.18
C LEU A 139 8.37 -18.42 13.89
N TYR A 140 7.23 -19.12 14.01
CA TYR A 140 6.42 -19.51 12.85
C TYR A 140 5.89 -18.28 12.08
N GLU A 141 5.48 -17.23 12.79
CA GLU A 141 5.06 -16.00 12.14
C GLU A 141 6.20 -15.32 11.38
N MET A 142 7.41 -15.27 11.92
CA MET A 142 8.57 -14.64 11.26
C MET A 142 9.03 -15.45 10.04
N ILE A 143 8.96 -16.77 10.07
CA ILE A 143 9.22 -17.62 8.91
C ILE A 143 8.20 -17.30 7.79
N ALA A 144 6.91 -17.28 8.11
CA ALA A 144 5.87 -16.97 7.13
C ALA A 144 5.96 -15.53 6.61
N LEU A 145 6.30 -14.56 7.46
CA LEU A 145 6.49 -13.16 7.05
C LEU A 145 7.72 -13.02 6.13
N ARG A 146 8.82 -13.74 6.41
CA ARG A 146 9.99 -13.81 5.53
C ARG A 146 9.63 -14.36 4.15
N ALA A 147 8.87 -15.44 4.11
CA ALA A 147 8.38 -16.03 2.86
C ALA A 147 7.51 -15.06 2.06
N TYR A 148 6.57 -14.35 2.72
CA TYR A 148 5.76 -13.31 2.09
C TYR A 148 6.61 -12.18 1.51
N LEU A 149 7.58 -11.66 2.25
CA LEU A 149 8.46 -10.59 1.77
C LEU A 149 9.33 -11.03 0.59
N ASN A 150 9.81 -12.27 0.61
CA ASN A 150 10.52 -12.87 -0.52
C ASN A 150 9.61 -13.05 -1.74
N MET A 151 8.32 -13.33 -1.56
CA MET A 151 7.37 -13.35 -2.68
C MET A 151 7.22 -11.96 -3.31
N LEU A 152 7.26 -10.87 -2.53
CA LEU A 152 7.25 -9.50 -3.07
C LEU A 152 8.53 -9.17 -3.85
N THR A 153 9.70 -9.69 -3.43
CA THR A 153 10.95 -9.52 -4.20
C THR A 153 10.95 -10.37 -5.47
N LEU A 154 10.37 -11.57 -5.44
CA LEU A 154 10.20 -12.43 -6.59
C LEU A 154 9.31 -11.75 -7.66
N ASP A 155 8.19 -11.17 -7.22
CA ASP A 155 7.27 -10.45 -8.11
C ASP A 155 7.93 -9.22 -8.77
N SER A 156 8.75 -8.48 -8.03
CA SER A 156 9.31 -7.21 -8.49
C SER A 156 10.62 -7.37 -9.28
N TRP A 157 11.51 -8.27 -8.85
CA TRP A 157 12.86 -8.41 -9.41
C TRP A 157 13.20 -9.83 -9.86
N GLY A 158 12.28 -10.78 -9.77
CA GLY A 158 12.47 -12.15 -10.20
C GLY A 158 13.49 -12.92 -9.36
N LEU A 159 13.68 -12.54 -8.09
CA LEU A 159 14.64 -13.20 -7.19
C LEU A 159 14.15 -13.24 -5.74
N VAL A 160 14.70 -14.17 -4.96
CA VAL A 160 14.52 -14.27 -3.52
C VAL A 160 15.86 -14.39 -2.80
N PHE A 161 15.87 -14.00 -1.53
CA PHE A 161 17.02 -14.08 -0.64
C PHE A 161 16.84 -15.26 0.32
N GLN A 162 17.46 -16.41 0.01
CA GLN A 162 17.52 -17.51 0.94
C GLN A 162 18.60 -17.22 1.99
N LYS A 163 18.20 -17.08 3.25
CA LYS A 163 19.10 -16.79 4.36
C LYS A 163 18.54 -17.35 5.65
N GLU A 164 19.30 -18.20 6.34
CA GLU A 164 18.86 -18.86 7.57
C GLU A 164 19.25 -18.08 8.83
N THR A 165 20.44 -17.48 8.84
CA THR A 165 20.97 -16.75 9.99
C THR A 165 21.51 -15.37 9.57
N SER A 166 21.58 -14.42 10.50
CA SER A 166 22.08 -13.07 10.23
C SER A 166 23.55 -13.03 9.78
N ASP A 167 24.35 -14.02 10.17
CA ASP A 167 25.79 -14.08 9.87
C ASP A 167 26.10 -14.59 8.46
N GLU A 168 25.13 -15.19 7.76
CA GLU A 168 25.33 -15.78 6.44
C GLU A 168 25.13 -14.74 5.32
N LEU A 169 25.85 -14.93 4.21
CA LEU A 169 25.48 -14.29 2.95
C LEU A 169 24.29 -15.03 2.35
N SER A 170 23.25 -14.31 1.96
CA SER A 170 22.08 -14.94 1.33
C SER A 170 22.44 -15.60 -0.01
N THR A 171 21.81 -16.74 -0.30
CA THR A 171 21.80 -17.32 -1.63
C THR A 171 20.69 -16.66 -2.45
N ILE A 172 20.99 -16.26 -3.67
CA ILE A 172 20.00 -15.70 -4.59
C ILE A 172 19.37 -16.83 -5.40
N LEU A 173 18.06 -17.01 -5.25
CA LEU A 173 17.28 -18.00 -6.00
C LEU A 173 16.36 -17.29 -7.01
N ARG A 174 16.08 -17.95 -8.13
CA ARG A 174 15.22 -17.45 -9.21
C ARG A 174 14.32 -18.56 -9.75
N GLY A 175 13.26 -18.18 -10.45
CA GLY A 175 12.37 -19.12 -11.12
C GLY A 175 11.82 -20.21 -10.19
N GLN A 176 11.91 -21.48 -10.60
CA GLN A 176 11.35 -22.59 -9.82
C GLN A 176 12.03 -22.75 -8.44
N GLU A 177 13.35 -22.55 -8.33
CA GLU A 177 14.05 -22.65 -7.05
C GLU A 177 13.56 -21.60 -6.04
N ALA A 178 13.22 -20.42 -6.52
CA ALA A 178 12.62 -19.37 -5.69
C ALA A 178 11.21 -19.74 -5.21
N ILE A 179 10.40 -20.33 -6.08
CA ILE A 179 9.06 -20.84 -5.73
C ILE A 179 9.18 -21.95 -4.67
N ASP A 180 10.06 -22.94 -4.91
CA ASP A 180 10.26 -24.08 -4.01
C ASP A 180 10.73 -23.63 -2.62
N TYR A 181 11.57 -22.60 -2.54
CA TYR A 181 12.00 -22.04 -1.27
C TYR A 181 10.85 -21.38 -0.51
N ILE A 182 10.09 -20.47 -1.15
CA ILE A 182 8.93 -19.82 -0.52
C ILE A 182 7.90 -20.87 -0.08
N GLU A 183 7.60 -21.83 -0.95
CA GLU A 183 6.69 -22.94 -0.66
C GLU A 183 7.13 -23.71 0.59
N SER A 184 8.41 -24.11 0.65
CA SER A 184 8.95 -24.88 1.77
C SER A 184 8.85 -24.14 3.11
N GLU A 185 9.11 -22.82 3.11
CA GLU A 185 8.94 -21.96 4.28
C GLU A 185 7.48 -21.94 4.77
N LEU A 186 6.55 -21.69 3.86
CA LEU A 186 5.11 -21.61 4.18
C LEU A 186 4.56 -22.97 4.64
N LEU A 187 4.93 -24.07 3.96
CA LEU A 187 4.49 -25.41 4.33
C LEU A 187 5.06 -25.87 5.68
N SER A 188 6.25 -25.38 6.06
CA SER A 188 6.85 -25.72 7.36
C SER A 188 6.05 -25.20 8.56
N VAL A 189 5.21 -24.19 8.37
CA VAL A 189 4.49 -23.51 9.45
C VAL A 189 2.97 -23.57 9.34
N VAL A 190 2.41 -23.90 8.18
CA VAL A 190 0.96 -23.78 7.91
C VAL A 190 0.07 -24.56 8.88
N ASP A 191 0.51 -25.73 9.34
CA ASP A 191 -0.27 -26.60 10.25
C ASP A 191 -0.08 -26.27 11.74
N VAL A 192 0.91 -25.46 12.07
CA VAL A 192 1.32 -25.19 13.46
C VAL A 192 1.20 -23.72 13.86
N ILE A 193 1.09 -22.81 12.90
CA ILE A 193 0.93 -21.37 13.15
C ILE A 193 -0.45 -21.06 13.75
N ASN A 194 -0.51 -20.07 14.62
CA ASN A 194 -1.73 -19.68 15.31
C ASN A 194 -2.79 -19.11 14.35
N SER A 195 -4.01 -19.67 14.37
CA SER A 195 -5.15 -19.24 13.56
C SER A 195 -6.02 -18.18 14.24
N SER A 196 -5.80 -17.90 15.53
CA SER A 196 -6.68 -17.00 16.31
C SER A 196 -6.20 -15.56 16.41
N ARG A 197 -5.06 -15.21 15.82
CA ARG A 197 -4.55 -13.85 15.82
C ARG A 197 -5.26 -12.99 14.77
N GLY A 198 -5.38 -11.67 15.03
CA GLY A 198 -6.06 -10.73 14.12
C GLY A 198 -5.25 -10.39 12.86
N PRO A 199 -5.80 -9.60 11.93
CA PRO A 199 -5.19 -9.35 10.62
C PRO A 199 -3.83 -8.64 10.68
N GLY A 200 -3.49 -7.94 11.75
CA GLY A 200 -2.17 -7.33 11.98
C GLY A 200 -1.02 -8.31 12.24
N ARG A 201 -1.30 -9.61 12.29
CA ARG A 201 -0.32 -10.69 12.49
C ARG A 201 -0.50 -11.76 11.42
N VAL A 202 0.60 -12.47 11.08
CA VAL A 202 0.49 -13.60 10.15
C VAL A 202 -0.22 -14.75 10.86
N THR A 203 -1.29 -15.24 10.26
CA THR A 203 -2.11 -16.35 10.76
C THR A 203 -2.10 -17.52 9.77
N GLN A 204 -2.66 -18.66 10.16
CA GLN A 204 -2.83 -19.81 9.25
C GLN A 204 -3.59 -19.40 7.96
N ALA A 205 -4.64 -18.59 8.09
CA ALA A 205 -5.39 -18.12 6.92
C ALA A 205 -4.54 -17.23 6.00
N ALA A 206 -3.67 -16.38 6.56
CA ALA A 206 -2.71 -15.60 5.78
C ALA A 206 -1.71 -16.50 5.05
N VAL A 207 -1.21 -17.56 5.71
CA VAL A 207 -0.29 -18.53 5.07
C VAL A 207 -0.96 -19.28 3.92
N TRP A 208 -2.21 -19.75 4.09
CA TRP A 208 -2.98 -20.30 2.98
C TRP A 208 -3.14 -19.31 1.83
N GLY A 209 -3.42 -18.04 2.13
CA GLY A 209 -3.53 -16.99 1.12
C GLY A 209 -2.20 -16.71 0.41
N PHE A 210 -1.06 -16.75 1.10
CA PHE A 210 0.26 -16.60 0.50
C PHE A 210 0.58 -17.79 -0.44
N LEU A 211 0.26 -19.02 -0.03
CA LEU A 211 0.38 -20.20 -0.88
C LEU A 211 -0.50 -20.08 -2.13
N ALA A 212 -1.77 -19.67 -1.98
CA ALA A 212 -2.64 -19.45 -3.12
C ALA A 212 -2.10 -18.40 -4.10
N ARG A 213 -1.57 -17.26 -3.61
CA ARG A 213 -0.91 -16.25 -4.45
C ARG A 213 0.34 -16.79 -5.13
N LEU A 214 1.16 -17.55 -4.43
CA LEU A 214 2.38 -18.14 -4.97
C LEU A 214 2.07 -19.02 -6.18
N TYR A 215 1.13 -19.95 -6.04
CA TYR A 215 0.76 -20.86 -7.12
C TYR A 215 0.01 -20.16 -8.26
N LEU A 216 -0.82 -19.16 -7.95
CA LEU A 216 -1.52 -18.39 -8.98
C LEU A 216 -0.54 -17.65 -9.90
N ASN A 217 0.58 -17.15 -9.34
CA ASN A 217 1.62 -16.43 -10.06
C ASN A 217 2.79 -17.33 -10.50
N ALA A 218 2.82 -18.61 -10.16
CA ALA A 218 3.94 -19.50 -10.42
C ALA A 218 4.33 -19.58 -11.91
N ALA A 219 3.33 -19.51 -12.82
CA ALA A 219 3.58 -19.48 -14.26
C ALA A 219 4.42 -18.27 -14.70
N VAL A 220 4.19 -17.10 -14.10
CA VAL A 220 4.96 -15.87 -14.35
C VAL A 220 6.33 -15.95 -13.67
N TYR A 221 6.41 -16.46 -12.46
CA TYR A 221 7.67 -16.54 -11.72
C TYR A 221 8.68 -17.51 -12.33
N ARG A 222 8.20 -18.61 -12.97
CA ARG A 222 9.07 -19.57 -13.69
C ARG A 222 9.73 -18.97 -14.91
N ASP A 223 8.98 -18.15 -15.65
CA ASP A 223 9.46 -17.48 -16.87
C ASP A 223 8.83 -16.09 -16.98
N PRO A 224 9.42 -15.08 -16.33
CA PRO A 224 8.84 -13.74 -16.27
C PRO A 224 8.75 -13.03 -17.63
N TYR A 225 9.54 -13.44 -18.59
CA TYR A 225 9.61 -12.81 -19.91
C TYR A 225 8.85 -13.60 -21.01
N GLY A 226 8.43 -14.82 -20.69
CA GLY A 226 7.66 -15.65 -21.60
C GLY A 226 6.17 -15.46 -21.51
N THR A 227 5.43 -16.25 -22.30
CA THR A 227 3.98 -16.37 -22.13
C THR A 227 3.69 -17.27 -20.93
N PRO A 228 2.95 -16.81 -19.91
CA PRO A 228 2.68 -17.59 -18.71
C PRO A 228 2.01 -18.93 -19.03
N ASN A 229 2.61 -20.02 -18.59
CA ASN A 229 2.09 -21.37 -18.76
C ASN A 229 1.48 -21.88 -17.45
N PHE A 230 0.15 -21.72 -17.31
CA PHE A 230 -0.59 -22.16 -16.13
C PHE A 230 -0.81 -23.68 -16.18
N THR A 231 -0.41 -24.37 -15.11
CA THR A 231 -0.60 -25.83 -15.00
C THR A 231 -1.83 -26.16 -14.16
N ASP A 232 -2.49 -27.28 -14.47
CA ASP A 232 -3.61 -27.75 -13.66
C ASP A 232 -3.19 -28.00 -12.20
N ALA A 233 -1.96 -28.46 -11.98
CA ALA A 233 -1.43 -28.73 -10.64
C ALA A 233 -1.33 -27.45 -9.79
N ASP A 234 -0.82 -26.35 -10.36
CA ASP A 234 -0.78 -25.07 -9.66
C ASP A 234 -2.21 -24.56 -9.36
N MET A 235 -3.11 -24.67 -10.35
CA MET A 235 -4.50 -24.22 -10.18
C MET A 235 -5.27 -25.07 -9.16
N ASP A 236 -4.99 -26.36 -9.06
CA ASP A 236 -5.59 -27.23 -8.02
C ASP A 236 -5.14 -26.79 -6.62
N LEU A 237 -3.88 -26.40 -6.45
CA LEU A 237 -3.38 -25.87 -5.19
C LEU A 237 -3.97 -24.50 -4.84
N VAL A 238 -4.16 -23.61 -5.82
CA VAL A 238 -4.91 -22.36 -5.61
C VAL A 238 -6.31 -22.64 -5.09
N ILE A 239 -7.03 -23.58 -5.72
CA ILE A 239 -8.40 -23.96 -5.31
C ILE A 239 -8.39 -24.57 -3.91
N GLU A 240 -7.42 -25.42 -3.59
CA GLU A 240 -7.28 -26.05 -2.27
C GLU A 240 -7.10 -25.00 -1.17
N TYR A 241 -6.10 -24.14 -1.29
CA TYR A 241 -5.79 -23.17 -0.23
C TYR A 241 -6.86 -22.08 -0.10
N THR A 242 -7.47 -21.64 -1.20
CA THR A 242 -8.61 -20.73 -1.14
C THR A 242 -9.84 -21.38 -0.49
N ASN A 243 -10.09 -22.66 -0.76
CA ASN A 243 -11.14 -23.43 -0.09
C ASN A 243 -10.89 -23.54 1.41
N ASN A 244 -9.64 -23.74 1.86
CA ASN A 244 -9.31 -23.80 3.29
C ASN A 244 -9.72 -22.52 4.01
N ILE A 245 -9.45 -21.35 3.40
CA ILE A 245 -9.83 -20.05 3.96
C ILE A 245 -11.36 -19.89 3.97
N ILE A 246 -12.02 -20.13 2.83
CA ILE A 246 -13.48 -19.94 2.68
C ILE A 246 -14.24 -20.87 3.62
N ASN A 247 -13.85 -22.15 3.68
CA ASN A 247 -14.52 -23.15 4.49
C ASN A 247 -14.18 -23.05 5.98
N SER A 248 -13.19 -22.26 6.38
CA SER A 248 -12.88 -22.01 7.79
C SER A 248 -14.03 -21.32 8.53
N GLY A 249 -14.85 -20.54 7.79
CA GLY A 249 -15.94 -19.76 8.35
C GLY A 249 -15.48 -18.61 9.26
N LEU A 250 -14.18 -18.28 9.25
CA LEU A 250 -13.58 -17.22 10.08
C LEU A 250 -13.81 -15.82 9.51
N PHE A 251 -14.10 -15.73 8.22
CA PHE A 251 -14.20 -14.47 7.48
C PHE A 251 -15.55 -14.33 6.80
N SER A 252 -15.99 -13.08 6.62
CA SER A 252 -17.19 -12.75 5.85
C SER A 252 -17.00 -11.47 5.04
N LEU A 253 -17.65 -11.39 3.87
CA LEU A 253 -17.57 -10.21 3.01
C LEU A 253 -18.31 -9.02 3.65
N SER A 254 -17.71 -7.84 3.59
CA SER A 254 -18.30 -6.58 4.08
C SER A 254 -19.43 -6.11 3.17
N PRO A 255 -20.66 -5.87 3.70
CA PRO A 255 -21.76 -5.34 2.89
C PRO A 255 -21.52 -3.91 2.38
N GLU A 256 -20.85 -3.06 3.16
CA GLU A 256 -20.39 -1.75 2.71
C GLU A 256 -18.92 -1.86 2.29
N TYR A 257 -18.67 -1.60 1.03
CA TYR A 257 -17.34 -1.72 0.44
C TYR A 257 -16.29 -0.83 1.12
N PHE A 258 -16.66 0.41 1.45
CA PHE A 258 -15.71 1.36 2.03
C PHE A 258 -15.43 1.14 3.52
N ASP A 259 -16.21 0.29 4.22
CA ASP A 259 -15.91 -0.08 5.61
C ASP A 259 -14.61 -0.89 5.74
N LEU A 260 -14.17 -1.53 4.64
CA LEU A 260 -12.86 -2.18 4.55
C LEU A 260 -11.68 -1.22 4.76
N PHE A 261 -11.89 0.06 4.54
CA PHE A 261 -10.86 1.10 4.50
C PHE A 261 -11.15 2.25 5.47
N ASN A 262 -12.01 2.03 6.45
CA ASN A 262 -12.34 3.00 7.49
C ASN A 262 -11.25 3.05 8.56
N ASP A 263 -11.28 4.09 9.38
CA ASP A 263 -10.30 4.35 10.46
C ASP A 263 -10.26 3.26 11.55
N ASP A 264 -11.30 2.47 11.66
CA ASP A 264 -11.45 1.35 12.60
C ASP A 264 -11.53 -0.03 11.91
N ASN A 265 -10.89 -0.16 10.75
CA ASN A 265 -11.00 -1.35 9.91
C ASN A 265 -10.28 -2.60 10.46
N ASN A 266 -9.48 -2.49 11.50
CA ASN A 266 -8.73 -3.61 12.09
C ASN A 266 -9.58 -4.80 12.54
N ASP A 267 -10.86 -4.57 12.90
CA ASP A 267 -11.81 -5.62 13.29
C ASP A 267 -12.75 -6.03 12.13
N ASN A 268 -12.54 -5.51 10.92
CA ASN A 268 -13.39 -5.84 9.78
C ASN A 268 -13.27 -7.34 9.44
N PRO A 269 -14.39 -8.08 9.39
CA PRO A 269 -14.40 -9.53 9.24
C PRO A 269 -13.92 -10.04 7.87
N GLU A 270 -13.72 -9.16 6.89
CA GLU A 270 -13.16 -9.53 5.59
C GLU A 270 -11.63 -9.56 5.58
N LEU A 271 -10.95 -8.88 6.52
CA LEU A 271 -9.49 -8.75 6.54
C LEU A 271 -8.82 -10.03 7.00
N ILE A 272 -7.90 -10.54 6.19
CA ILE A 272 -7.09 -11.74 6.46
C ILE A 272 -5.68 -11.34 6.91
N PHE A 273 -5.05 -10.40 6.20
CA PHE A 273 -3.75 -9.84 6.55
C PHE A 273 -3.71 -8.35 6.24
N ALA A 274 -3.21 -7.57 7.18
CA ALA A 274 -3.09 -6.13 7.07
C ALA A 274 -1.79 -5.65 7.76
N ALA A 275 -1.26 -4.51 7.33
CA ALA A 275 -0.25 -3.83 8.11
C ALA A 275 -0.94 -2.99 9.19
N ASP A 276 -0.84 -3.44 10.44
CA ASP A 276 -1.40 -2.75 11.61
C ASP A 276 -0.67 -1.41 11.81
N GLN A 277 -1.40 -0.32 11.73
CA GLN A 277 -0.87 1.03 11.89
C GLN A 277 -1.22 1.65 13.24
N ARG A 278 -1.88 0.92 14.15
CA ARG A 278 -2.23 1.42 15.48
C ARG A 278 -0.99 1.60 16.36
N GLY A 279 -0.98 2.68 17.10
CA GLY A 279 0.02 2.96 18.14
C GLY A 279 1.27 3.69 17.67
N VAL A 280 2.21 3.85 18.61
CA VAL A 280 3.42 4.70 18.48
C VAL A 280 4.45 4.17 17.50
N MET A 281 4.35 2.93 17.07
CA MET A 281 5.31 2.30 16.14
C MET A 281 5.28 2.93 14.76
N ASN A 282 4.20 3.61 14.42
CA ASN A 282 3.92 4.16 13.11
C ASN A 282 3.77 5.68 13.17
N ASN A 283 4.84 6.37 13.51
CA ASN A 283 4.86 7.84 13.50
C ASN A 283 4.85 8.43 12.08
N GLU A 284 5.03 7.57 11.07
CA GLU A 284 4.82 7.94 9.67
C GLU A 284 3.82 6.97 9.03
N HIS A 285 2.95 7.51 8.21
CA HIS A 285 1.89 6.78 7.56
C HIS A 285 2.24 6.52 6.09
N SER A 286 1.51 5.57 5.52
CA SER A 286 1.67 5.18 4.11
C SER A 286 1.19 6.22 3.11
N ARG A 287 0.44 7.22 3.55
CA ARG A 287 -0.27 8.24 2.75
C ARG A 287 -1.37 7.70 1.83
N TRP A 288 -1.84 6.51 2.03
CA TRP A 288 -2.86 5.92 1.16
C TRP A 288 -4.18 6.70 1.17
N ALA A 289 -4.56 7.28 2.33
CA ALA A 289 -5.79 8.03 2.46
C ALA A 289 -5.79 9.35 1.67
N TYR A 290 -4.66 10.03 1.55
CA TYR A 290 -4.62 11.41 1.00
C TYR A 290 -3.56 11.65 -0.07
N TRP A 291 -2.82 10.63 -0.49
CA TRP A 291 -1.81 10.78 -1.55
C TRP A 291 -2.42 11.33 -2.85
N SER A 292 -3.61 10.89 -3.22
CA SER A 292 -4.32 11.35 -4.42
C SER A 292 -5.04 12.68 -4.25
N LEU A 293 -5.42 13.07 -3.04
CA LEU A 293 -6.31 14.20 -2.79
C LEU A 293 -5.63 15.55 -3.07
N ALA A 294 -6.44 16.54 -3.45
CA ALA A 294 -5.95 17.89 -3.70
C ALA A 294 -5.33 18.52 -2.44
N GLY A 295 -4.20 19.23 -2.59
CA GLY A 295 -3.43 19.80 -1.47
C GLY A 295 -4.17 20.87 -0.66
N SER A 296 -5.26 21.44 -1.21
CA SER A 296 -6.12 22.38 -0.47
C SER A 296 -7.39 21.73 0.05
N TRP A 297 -7.52 20.42 -0.03
CA TRP A 297 -8.68 19.70 0.49
C TRP A 297 -8.39 19.15 1.88
N PHE A 298 -9.08 19.69 2.87
CA PHE A 298 -8.98 19.27 4.27
C PHE A 298 -10.08 18.27 4.56
N PRO A 299 -9.75 16.99 4.77
CA PRO A 299 -10.75 15.95 4.97
C PRO A 299 -11.56 16.11 6.24
N ARG A 300 -10.98 16.77 7.25
CA ARG A 300 -11.64 17.00 8.55
C ARG A 300 -11.22 18.33 9.17
N PRO A 301 -12.19 19.12 9.65
CA PRO A 301 -11.89 20.42 10.26
C PRO A 301 -11.21 20.32 11.62
N GLU A 302 -11.32 19.19 12.34
CA GLU A 302 -10.64 19.01 13.63
C GLU A 302 -9.11 18.92 13.49
N TYR A 303 -8.60 18.62 12.29
CA TYR A 303 -7.17 18.45 12.03
C TYR A 303 -6.64 19.53 11.09
N PRO A 304 -6.29 20.71 11.64
CA PRO A 304 -5.94 21.88 10.80
C PRO A 304 -4.72 21.70 9.89
N SER A 305 -3.87 20.72 10.15
CA SER A 305 -2.70 20.41 9.30
C SER A 305 -2.92 19.22 8.38
N ALA A 306 -4.09 18.58 8.44
CA ALA A 306 -4.44 17.50 7.55
C ALA A 306 -4.90 18.04 6.19
N ASP A 307 -4.22 17.69 5.12
CA ASP A 307 -4.55 18.07 3.76
C ASP A 307 -4.14 16.97 2.76
N GLY A 308 -4.62 17.06 1.54
CA GLY A 308 -4.18 16.21 0.45
C GLY A 308 -2.75 16.54 0.02
N THR A 309 -2.18 15.73 -0.87
CA THR A 309 -0.79 15.89 -1.33
C THR A 309 -0.65 16.09 -2.84
N ASP A 310 -1.76 16.29 -3.56
CA ASP A 310 -1.77 16.46 -5.02
C ASP A 310 -1.04 15.34 -5.80
N GLY A 311 -1.14 14.11 -5.31
CA GLY A 311 -0.48 12.96 -5.90
C GLY A 311 -1.20 12.40 -7.14
N PRO A 312 -1.24 11.07 -7.33
CA PRO A 312 -1.74 10.44 -8.55
C PRO A 312 -3.24 10.61 -8.76
N SER A 313 -3.64 10.41 -10.01
CA SER A 313 -5.02 10.26 -10.46
C SER A 313 -5.24 8.84 -10.98
N ILE A 314 -6.47 8.46 -11.26
CA ILE A 314 -6.72 7.32 -12.15
C ILE A 314 -6.40 7.73 -13.60
N THR A 315 -6.08 6.74 -14.43
CA THR A 315 -5.97 6.96 -15.87
C THR A 315 -7.36 7.11 -16.51
N SER A 316 -7.43 7.75 -17.68
CA SER A 316 -8.66 7.76 -18.49
C SER A 316 -9.05 6.35 -18.93
N ASP A 317 -8.07 5.51 -19.29
CA ASP A 317 -8.29 4.11 -19.72
C ASP A 317 -8.99 3.30 -18.62
N PHE A 318 -8.51 3.37 -17.38
CA PHE A 318 -9.14 2.67 -16.26
C PHE A 318 -10.56 3.19 -15.97
N TYR A 319 -10.77 4.51 -16.05
CA TYR A 319 -12.11 5.09 -15.92
C TYR A 319 -13.06 4.61 -17.03
N GLN A 320 -12.60 4.57 -18.28
CA GLN A 320 -13.40 4.10 -19.41
C GLN A 320 -13.74 2.61 -19.31
N THR A 321 -12.93 1.81 -18.62
CA THR A 321 -13.28 0.42 -18.28
C THR A 321 -14.54 0.34 -17.43
N TRP A 322 -14.68 1.25 -16.44
CA TRP A 322 -15.91 1.37 -15.64
C TRP A 322 -17.11 1.82 -16.49
N VAL A 323 -16.96 2.87 -17.29
CA VAL A 323 -18.05 3.39 -18.15
C VAL A 323 -18.56 2.31 -19.13
N SER A 324 -17.63 1.58 -19.73
CA SER A 324 -17.95 0.53 -20.71
C SER A 324 -18.64 -0.68 -20.07
N ALA A 325 -18.36 -0.97 -18.81
CA ALA A 325 -18.95 -2.12 -18.10
C ALA A 325 -20.45 -1.93 -17.81
N TYR A 326 -20.94 -0.68 -17.83
CA TYR A 326 -22.32 -0.33 -17.48
C TYR A 326 -23.07 0.35 -18.62
N ASP A 327 -22.71 0.05 -19.87
CA ASP A 327 -23.39 0.52 -21.09
C ASP A 327 -23.57 2.04 -21.15
N GLY A 328 -22.61 2.80 -20.61
CA GLY A 328 -22.64 4.25 -20.57
C GLY A 328 -23.48 4.88 -19.45
N VAL A 329 -24.02 4.07 -18.55
CA VAL A 329 -24.57 4.56 -17.27
C VAL A 329 -23.41 5.07 -16.41
N ASP A 330 -23.61 6.18 -15.69
CA ASP A 330 -22.60 6.67 -14.77
C ASP A 330 -22.21 5.57 -13.77
N PRO A 331 -20.93 5.17 -13.67
CA PRO A 331 -20.50 4.14 -12.74
C PRO A 331 -20.90 4.40 -11.28
N ALA A 332 -21.05 5.66 -10.88
CA ALA A 332 -21.52 6.03 -9.54
C ALA A 332 -22.99 5.63 -9.29
N GLU A 333 -23.80 5.53 -10.36
CA GLU A 333 -25.20 5.09 -10.31
C GLU A 333 -25.35 3.57 -10.56
N ALA A 334 -24.27 2.90 -10.97
CA ALA A 334 -24.27 1.50 -11.36
C ALA A 334 -23.54 0.58 -10.38
N ASP A 335 -22.50 1.08 -9.70
CA ASP A 335 -21.62 0.25 -8.84
C ASP A 335 -21.27 0.95 -7.51
N PRO A 336 -21.65 0.34 -6.37
CA PRO A 336 -21.38 0.92 -5.06
C PRO A 336 -19.88 0.99 -4.70
N ARG A 337 -19.02 0.27 -5.41
CA ARG A 337 -17.56 0.29 -5.21
C ARG A 337 -16.90 1.51 -5.85
N PHE A 338 -17.57 2.12 -6.84
CA PHE A 338 -17.02 3.25 -7.57
C PHE A 338 -17.02 4.54 -6.74
N PHE A 339 -18.14 4.87 -6.09
CA PHE A 339 -18.31 6.13 -5.39
C PHE A 339 -19.27 6.00 -4.20
N LYS A 340 -18.95 6.67 -3.09
CA LYS A 340 -19.85 6.85 -1.94
C LYS A 340 -19.98 8.33 -1.66
N GLU A 341 -21.19 8.85 -1.79
CA GLU A 341 -21.51 10.22 -1.41
C GLU A 341 -21.68 10.30 0.09
N ASN A 342 -20.89 11.16 0.74
CA ASN A 342 -21.02 11.53 2.15
C ASN A 342 -21.47 12.97 2.28
N GLN A 343 -21.31 13.80 1.24
CA GLN A 343 -21.66 15.23 1.22
C GLN A 343 -22.82 15.47 0.27
N VAL A 344 -23.93 15.98 0.78
CA VAL A 344 -25.03 16.47 -0.05
C VAL A 344 -24.92 18.00 -0.15
N ILE A 345 -24.48 18.48 -1.30
CA ILE A 345 -24.40 19.92 -1.55
C ILE A 345 -25.80 20.47 -1.81
N PRO A 346 -26.23 21.54 -1.09
CA PRO A 346 -27.51 22.18 -1.36
C PRO A 346 -27.67 22.59 -2.83
N GLU A 347 -28.83 22.30 -3.42
CA GLU A 347 -29.09 22.49 -4.86
C GLU A 347 -28.78 23.93 -5.32
N ASN A 348 -29.10 24.92 -4.50
CA ASN A 348 -28.85 26.35 -4.82
C ASN A 348 -27.35 26.74 -4.79
N LEU A 349 -26.46 25.86 -4.34
CA LEU A 349 -25.00 26.07 -4.29
C LEU A 349 -24.24 25.25 -5.33
N GLN A 350 -24.88 24.30 -6.00
CA GLN A 350 -24.20 23.42 -6.96
C GLN A 350 -23.73 24.13 -8.23
N ASP A 351 -24.48 25.15 -8.67
CA ASP A 351 -24.12 25.92 -9.86
C ASP A 351 -23.09 27.01 -9.52
N LEU A 352 -21.86 26.82 -9.98
CA LEU A 352 -20.77 27.79 -9.85
C LEU A 352 -20.62 28.70 -11.07
N THR A 353 -21.54 28.65 -12.02
CA THR A 353 -21.46 29.45 -13.26
C THR A 353 -21.44 30.96 -12.93
N GLY A 354 -20.36 31.61 -13.32
CA GLY A 354 -20.18 33.06 -13.07
C GLY A 354 -19.73 33.42 -11.65
N LEU A 355 -19.59 32.45 -10.75
CA LEU A 355 -18.99 32.66 -9.44
C LEU A 355 -17.47 32.77 -9.58
N SER A 356 -16.90 33.86 -9.06
CA SER A 356 -15.45 34.03 -9.02
C SER A 356 -14.84 33.41 -7.76
N PRO A 357 -13.80 32.58 -7.87
CA PRO A 357 -13.10 32.08 -6.69
C PRO A 357 -12.47 33.18 -5.81
N LEU A 358 -12.39 34.41 -6.33
CA LEU A 358 -11.89 35.57 -5.57
C LEU A 358 -12.97 36.29 -4.78
N ASN A 359 -14.28 36.02 -5.04
CA ASN A 359 -15.42 36.69 -4.42
C ASN A 359 -16.51 35.64 -4.13
N ASP A 360 -16.19 34.62 -3.31
CA ASP A 360 -17.08 33.51 -3.01
C ASP A 360 -17.31 33.31 -1.49
N GLU A 361 -17.09 34.35 -0.69
CA GLU A 361 -17.14 34.29 0.77
C GLU A 361 -18.52 33.90 1.32
N ASP A 362 -19.57 34.18 0.58
CA ASP A 362 -20.96 33.87 0.95
C ASP A 362 -21.48 32.57 0.30
N HIS A 363 -20.64 31.88 -0.50
CA HIS A 363 -21.04 30.66 -1.21
C HIS A 363 -20.60 29.42 -0.44
N TYR A 364 -21.32 29.08 0.64
CA TYR A 364 -21.01 27.96 1.51
C TYR A 364 -22.29 27.36 2.12
N TYR A 365 -22.18 26.15 2.64
CA TYR A 365 -23.14 25.59 3.58
C TYR A 365 -22.44 25.26 4.92
N CYS A 366 -23.23 25.03 5.96
CA CYS A 366 -22.70 24.68 7.28
C CYS A 366 -22.83 23.17 7.52
N ALA A 367 -21.79 22.56 8.07
CA ALA A 367 -21.80 21.19 8.56
C ALA A 367 -21.09 21.12 9.92
N SER A 368 -21.59 20.31 10.84
CA SER A 368 -20.86 20.03 12.07
C SER A 368 -19.60 19.21 11.77
N ALA A 369 -18.64 19.20 12.69
CA ALA A 369 -17.43 18.39 12.55
C ALA A 369 -17.75 16.89 12.50
N GLU A 370 -18.78 16.45 13.20
CA GLU A 370 -19.22 15.06 13.24
C GLU A 370 -19.95 14.63 11.96
N GLU A 371 -20.65 15.57 11.31
CA GLU A 371 -21.41 15.32 10.07
C GLU A 371 -20.54 15.46 8.81
N PHE A 372 -19.42 16.19 8.91
CA PHE A 372 -18.58 16.43 7.75
C PHE A 372 -17.65 15.24 7.49
N GLU A 373 -17.84 14.60 6.36
CA GLU A 373 -16.97 13.57 5.83
C GLU A 373 -16.82 13.79 4.32
N ILE A 374 -15.60 13.64 3.78
CA ILE A 374 -15.39 13.71 2.33
C ILE A 374 -16.00 12.50 1.63
N ASN A 375 -16.35 12.69 0.37
CA ASN A 375 -16.81 11.61 -0.49
C ASN A 375 -15.70 10.56 -0.67
N ARG A 376 -16.09 9.30 -0.89
CA ARG A 376 -15.19 8.16 -1.00
C ARG A 376 -15.22 7.56 -2.42
N GLY A 377 -14.14 6.86 -2.77
CA GLY A 377 -14.00 6.22 -4.08
C GLY A 377 -13.38 7.13 -5.12
N ILE A 378 -13.88 7.09 -6.34
CA ILE A 378 -13.36 7.87 -7.47
C ILE A 378 -14.05 9.24 -7.50
N ILE A 379 -13.28 10.26 -7.16
CA ILE A 379 -13.75 11.64 -6.98
C ILE A 379 -13.64 12.40 -8.30
N ARG A 380 -14.74 13.01 -8.74
CA ARG A 380 -14.90 13.73 -10.00
C ARG A 380 -15.55 15.10 -9.76
N GLY A 381 -15.32 16.04 -10.66
CA GLY A 381 -15.93 17.38 -10.60
C GLY A 381 -15.40 18.24 -9.47
N VAL A 382 -16.19 19.24 -9.09
CA VAL A 382 -15.84 20.19 -8.04
C VAL A 382 -15.94 19.52 -6.67
N ILE A 383 -14.87 19.64 -5.89
CA ILE A 383 -14.82 19.13 -4.51
C ILE A 383 -15.15 20.24 -3.51
N TRP A 384 -15.73 19.85 -2.38
CA TRP A 384 -16.14 20.76 -1.32
C TRP A 384 -15.46 20.38 -0.01
N GLY A 385 -15.08 21.40 0.78
CA GLY A 385 -14.41 21.19 2.06
C GLY A 385 -14.31 22.44 2.92
N PRO A 386 -13.90 22.30 4.17
CA PRO A 386 -13.66 23.44 5.05
C PRO A 386 -12.51 24.31 4.50
N ARG A 387 -12.61 25.62 4.68
CA ARG A 387 -11.61 26.59 4.21
C ARG A 387 -10.99 27.33 5.38
N LYS A 388 -9.69 27.59 5.29
CA LYS A 388 -8.95 28.39 6.28
C LYS A 388 -8.92 29.86 5.92
N ASP A 389 -8.92 30.70 6.95
CA ASP A 389 -8.62 32.12 6.86
C ASP A 389 -7.11 32.40 6.72
N GLU A 390 -6.73 33.66 6.65
CA GLU A 390 -5.33 34.10 6.56
C GLU A 390 -4.48 33.76 7.77
N ASN A 391 -5.10 33.45 8.92
CA ASN A 391 -4.44 33.07 10.16
C ASN A 391 -4.31 31.52 10.30
N GLY A 392 -4.84 30.77 9.34
CA GLY A 392 -4.81 29.31 9.34
C GLY A 392 -5.93 28.65 10.15
N SER A 393 -6.96 29.42 10.58
CA SER A 393 -8.14 28.91 11.28
C SER A 393 -9.26 28.62 10.28
N PHE A 394 -10.02 27.55 10.48
CA PHE A 394 -11.18 27.27 9.65
C PHE A 394 -12.31 28.26 9.90
N TYR A 395 -13.00 28.67 8.84
CA TYR A 395 -14.23 29.45 8.96
C TYR A 395 -15.33 28.63 9.60
N THR A 396 -16.04 29.22 10.58
CA THR A 396 -17.08 28.54 11.35
C THR A 396 -18.48 29.14 11.12
N CYS A 397 -19.50 28.35 11.39
CA CYS A 397 -20.88 28.74 11.64
C CYS A 397 -21.17 28.65 13.14
N ASP A 398 -22.43 28.95 13.54
CA ASP A 398 -22.85 28.86 14.94
C ASP A 398 -22.70 27.42 15.49
N ASP A 399 -23.02 26.41 14.65
CA ASP A 399 -23.00 24.99 15.03
C ASP A 399 -22.10 24.14 14.10
N GLY A 400 -20.97 24.68 13.61
CA GLY A 400 -20.09 23.90 12.75
C GLY A 400 -19.13 24.72 11.92
N TYR A 401 -18.78 24.18 10.76
CA TYR A 401 -17.81 24.75 9.83
C TYR A 401 -18.48 25.15 8.53
N ARG A 402 -17.94 26.20 7.89
CA ARG A 402 -18.34 26.59 6.55
C ARG A 402 -17.65 25.70 5.53
N ILE A 403 -18.44 25.01 4.72
CA ILE A 403 -17.99 24.14 3.66
C ILE A 403 -18.13 24.88 2.31
N TYR A 404 -17.03 25.04 1.66
CA TYR A 404 -16.90 25.80 0.41
C TYR A 404 -16.49 24.90 -0.76
N PRO A 405 -16.72 25.30 -2.01
CA PRO A 405 -15.98 24.71 -3.13
C PRO A 405 -14.48 24.93 -2.89
N VAL A 406 -13.70 23.86 -2.97
CA VAL A 406 -12.25 23.93 -2.73
C VAL A 406 -11.59 24.72 -3.84
N LYS A 407 -10.72 25.63 -3.49
CA LYS A 407 -9.93 26.41 -4.44
C LYS A 407 -8.44 26.27 -4.18
N GLN A 408 -7.67 26.31 -5.23
CA GLN A 408 -6.23 26.35 -5.17
C GLN A 408 -5.69 27.67 -5.67
N ILE A 409 -4.60 28.09 -5.04
CA ILE A 409 -3.91 29.33 -5.35
C ILE A 409 -2.51 28.96 -5.85
N LYS A 410 -2.19 29.31 -7.09
CA LYS A 410 -0.85 29.15 -7.66
C LYS A 410 -0.17 30.51 -7.85
N GLY A 411 1.11 30.55 -7.51
CA GLY A 411 1.91 31.76 -7.59
C GLY A 411 1.69 32.72 -6.41
N ASN A 412 2.45 33.79 -6.39
CA ASN A 412 2.43 34.83 -5.36
C ASN A 412 2.06 36.18 -5.97
N GLY A 413 1.40 37.03 -5.19
CA GLY A 413 1.09 38.41 -5.60
C GLY A 413 -0.27 38.56 -6.29
N PRO A 414 -0.51 39.73 -6.94
CA PRO A 414 -1.82 40.08 -7.53
C PRO A 414 -2.18 39.24 -8.77
N ASP A 415 -1.18 38.70 -9.47
CA ASP A 415 -1.38 37.90 -10.69
C ASP A 415 -1.45 36.38 -10.38
N ARG A 416 -1.66 36.02 -9.10
CA ARG A 416 -1.82 34.63 -8.71
C ARG A 416 -3.03 34.00 -9.40
N ASP A 417 -2.84 32.79 -9.88
CA ASP A 417 -3.92 31.98 -10.45
C ASP A 417 -4.75 31.37 -9.33
N VAL A 418 -6.04 31.64 -9.31
CA VAL A 418 -6.99 31.07 -8.34
C VAL A 418 -8.10 30.39 -9.11
N ALA A 419 -8.28 29.09 -8.90
CA ALA A 419 -9.32 28.32 -9.56
C ALA A 419 -9.99 27.37 -8.57
N TYR A 420 -11.24 27.00 -8.82
CA TYR A 420 -11.86 25.87 -8.13
C TYR A 420 -11.17 24.56 -8.54
N VAL A 421 -11.06 23.64 -7.60
CA VAL A 421 -10.58 22.29 -7.87
C VAL A 421 -11.73 21.48 -8.44
N ASP A 422 -11.75 21.42 -9.76
CA ASP A 422 -12.74 20.71 -10.58
C ASP A 422 -12.03 19.56 -11.30
N HIS A 423 -12.13 18.35 -10.77
CA HIS A 423 -11.43 17.20 -11.32
C HIS A 423 -12.05 16.74 -12.62
N VAL A 424 -11.24 16.69 -13.67
CA VAL A 424 -11.60 16.24 -15.02
C VAL A 424 -10.91 14.93 -15.38
N GLU A 425 -11.50 14.18 -16.32
CA GLU A 425 -10.97 12.90 -16.75
C GLU A 425 -9.57 13.01 -17.40
N GLN A 426 -9.38 14.05 -18.21
CA GLN A 426 -8.16 14.21 -18.99
C GLN A 426 -6.93 14.42 -18.10
N VAL A 427 -5.86 13.74 -18.46
CA VAL A 427 -4.53 13.90 -17.88
C VAL A 427 -3.63 14.61 -18.89
N ASP A 428 -2.83 15.57 -18.44
CA ASP A 428 -1.90 16.34 -19.24
C ASP A 428 -0.57 16.48 -18.49
N PHE A 429 0.52 16.01 -19.09
CA PHE A 429 1.87 16.08 -18.54
C PHE A 429 2.60 17.39 -18.86
N SER A 430 2.01 18.28 -19.67
CA SER A 430 2.63 19.58 -19.93
C SER A 430 2.68 20.44 -18.66
N ASN A 431 3.69 21.28 -18.53
CA ASN A 431 3.78 22.30 -17.48
C ASN A 431 2.66 23.34 -17.54
N GLU A 432 1.97 23.43 -18.67
CA GLU A 432 0.87 24.32 -18.93
C GLU A 432 -0.49 23.65 -18.72
N GLY A 433 -0.50 22.34 -18.41
CA GLY A 433 -1.67 21.53 -18.27
C GLY A 433 -2.65 21.98 -17.18
N ARG A 434 -3.70 21.19 -17.00
CA ARG A 434 -4.84 21.52 -16.12
C ARG A 434 -4.49 21.52 -14.63
N ARG A 435 -3.24 21.28 -14.29
CA ARG A 435 -2.72 21.35 -12.92
C ARG A 435 -3.55 20.48 -11.98
N HIS A 436 -4.19 21.10 -10.99
CA HIS A 436 -4.98 20.43 -9.97
C HIS A 436 -6.23 19.74 -10.50
N ALA A 437 -6.78 20.19 -11.63
CA ALA A 437 -7.91 19.54 -12.29
C ALA A 437 -7.53 18.25 -13.04
N ASN A 438 -6.24 18.01 -13.30
CA ASN A 438 -5.76 16.84 -14.02
C ASN A 438 -6.16 15.52 -13.36
N GLY A 439 -6.94 14.71 -14.06
CA GLY A 439 -7.37 13.39 -13.67
C GLY A 439 -8.34 13.34 -12.49
N PHE A 440 -9.15 12.30 -12.44
CA PHE A 440 -9.98 12.00 -11.29
C PHE A 440 -9.14 11.49 -10.12
N ARG A 441 -9.58 11.76 -8.89
CA ARG A 441 -8.86 11.40 -7.66
C ARG A 441 -9.42 10.15 -7.03
N VAL A 442 -8.65 9.57 -6.12
CA VAL A 442 -9.09 8.41 -5.35
C VAL A 442 -9.07 8.72 -3.86
N SER A 443 -10.21 8.51 -3.21
CA SER A 443 -10.41 8.59 -1.77
C SER A 443 -10.92 7.25 -1.28
N LYS A 444 -10.11 6.19 -1.39
CA LYS A 444 -10.51 4.84 -1.03
C LYS A 444 -10.35 4.57 0.46
N TYR A 445 -9.18 4.88 1.02
CA TYR A 445 -8.93 4.82 2.45
C TYR A 445 -9.48 6.06 3.16
N GLN A 446 -10.06 5.88 4.34
CA GLN A 446 -10.51 6.99 5.16
C GLN A 446 -9.30 7.72 5.75
N PHE A 447 -9.46 9.00 5.93
CA PHE A 447 -8.51 9.81 6.66
C PHE A 447 -8.64 9.51 8.16
N SER A 448 -7.54 9.27 8.87
CA SER A 448 -7.59 8.87 10.27
C SER A 448 -8.14 9.96 11.18
N HIS A 449 -9.17 9.63 11.93
CA HIS A 449 -9.79 10.50 12.94
C HIS A 449 -8.95 10.61 14.21
N THR A 450 -8.08 9.65 14.46
CA THR A 450 -7.22 9.60 15.66
C THR A 450 -5.86 10.24 15.44
N SER A 451 -5.52 10.58 14.18
CA SER A 451 -4.25 11.23 13.87
C SER A 451 -4.22 12.68 14.37
N PRO A 452 -3.28 13.06 15.23
CA PRO A 452 -3.22 14.42 15.80
C PRO A 452 -2.91 15.51 14.77
N ASN A 453 -2.31 15.17 13.64
CA ASN A 453 -1.99 16.10 12.56
C ASN A 453 -2.55 15.67 11.21
N GLY A 454 -3.29 14.56 11.18
CA GLY A 454 -3.87 13.97 9.98
C GLY A 454 -2.87 13.30 9.04
N ASN A 455 -1.59 13.49 9.26
CA ASN A 455 -0.53 12.99 8.39
C ASN A 455 0.23 11.81 8.98
N ASN A 456 0.36 11.76 10.30
CA ASN A 456 1.10 10.72 11.01
C ASN A 456 0.19 10.06 12.03
N TYR A 457 0.56 8.88 12.51
CA TYR A 457 -0.18 8.13 13.53
C TYR A 457 -1.61 7.74 13.09
N SER A 458 -1.76 7.40 11.82
CA SER A 458 -3.02 6.85 11.32
C SER A 458 -3.32 5.50 11.98
N SER A 459 -4.57 5.27 12.33
CA SER A 459 -5.06 3.98 12.84
C SER A 459 -5.69 3.11 11.76
N VAL A 460 -5.77 3.59 10.53
CA VAL A 460 -6.29 2.83 9.40
C VAL A 460 -5.27 1.77 8.99
N ASP A 461 -5.62 0.51 9.16
CA ASP A 461 -4.76 -0.60 8.75
C ASP A 461 -4.70 -0.72 7.23
N LEU A 462 -3.50 -1.00 6.70
CA LEU A 462 -3.32 -1.24 5.27
C LEU A 462 -3.75 -2.66 4.93
N VAL A 463 -4.74 -2.79 4.08
CA VAL A 463 -5.26 -4.09 3.62
C VAL A 463 -4.27 -4.73 2.66
N LEU A 464 -3.72 -5.87 3.02
CA LEU A 464 -2.75 -6.64 2.22
C LEU A 464 -3.33 -7.94 1.70
N MET A 465 -4.38 -8.45 2.33
CA MET A 465 -5.14 -9.62 1.90
C MET A 465 -6.53 -9.60 2.53
N ARG A 466 -7.56 -9.83 1.73
CA ARG A 466 -8.95 -9.88 2.17
C ARG A 466 -9.77 -10.93 1.42
N LEU A 467 -10.90 -11.33 1.99
CA LEU A 467 -11.67 -12.47 1.52
C LEU A 467 -12.15 -12.35 0.05
N ALA A 468 -12.46 -11.14 -0.42
CA ALA A 468 -12.85 -10.96 -1.82
C ALA A 468 -11.72 -11.35 -2.79
N GLU A 469 -10.46 -11.04 -2.48
CA GLU A 469 -9.32 -11.50 -3.27
C GLU A 469 -9.25 -13.03 -3.34
N ILE A 470 -9.54 -13.71 -2.21
CA ILE A 470 -9.54 -15.18 -2.14
C ILE A 470 -10.56 -15.77 -3.11
N TYR A 471 -11.78 -15.21 -3.16
CA TYR A 471 -12.78 -15.63 -4.13
C TYR A 471 -12.32 -15.37 -5.58
N PHE A 472 -11.71 -14.23 -5.85
CA PHE A 472 -11.20 -13.92 -7.18
C PHE A 472 -10.00 -14.80 -7.59
N MET A 473 -9.11 -15.17 -6.66
CA MET A 473 -8.05 -16.14 -6.95
C MET A 473 -8.63 -17.51 -7.31
N ARG A 474 -9.64 -17.97 -6.56
CA ARG A 474 -10.33 -19.23 -6.87
C ARG A 474 -11.05 -19.16 -8.21
N ALA A 475 -11.75 -18.07 -8.49
CA ALA A 475 -12.43 -17.86 -9.78
C ALA A 475 -11.45 -17.89 -10.95
N GLU A 476 -10.27 -17.26 -10.82
CA GLU A 476 -9.23 -17.29 -11.85
C GLU A 476 -8.72 -18.72 -12.08
N ALA A 477 -8.41 -19.45 -11.02
CA ALA A 477 -7.96 -20.84 -11.11
C ALA A 477 -9.04 -21.73 -11.76
N GLN A 478 -10.32 -21.55 -11.42
CA GLN A 478 -11.43 -22.26 -12.03
C GLN A 478 -11.55 -21.96 -13.53
N LEU A 479 -11.45 -20.67 -13.93
CA LEU A 479 -11.49 -20.29 -15.36
C LEU A 479 -10.34 -20.91 -16.15
N ARG A 480 -9.12 -20.89 -15.60
CA ARG A 480 -7.94 -21.48 -16.25
C ARG A 480 -8.06 -23.00 -16.40
N LYS A 481 -8.86 -23.65 -15.56
CA LYS A 481 -9.23 -25.08 -15.67
C LYS A 481 -10.47 -25.33 -16.55
N GLY A 482 -11.11 -24.29 -17.09
CA GLY A 482 -12.33 -24.40 -17.92
C GLY A 482 -13.63 -24.50 -17.13
N ASN A 483 -13.64 -24.26 -15.83
CA ASN A 483 -14.80 -24.34 -14.93
C ASN A 483 -15.48 -22.97 -14.79
N ALA A 484 -16.04 -22.43 -15.87
CA ALA A 484 -16.60 -21.08 -15.89
C ALA A 484 -17.82 -20.89 -14.95
N SER A 485 -18.59 -21.94 -14.69
CA SER A 485 -19.75 -21.88 -13.79
C SER A 485 -19.37 -21.64 -12.35
N GLU A 486 -18.32 -22.29 -11.87
CA GLU A 486 -17.77 -22.15 -10.54
C GLU A 486 -17.16 -20.75 -10.36
N ALA A 487 -16.41 -20.29 -11.36
CA ALA A 487 -15.85 -18.95 -11.37
C ALA A 487 -16.94 -17.85 -11.34
N LEU A 488 -17.99 -18.01 -12.13
CA LEU A 488 -19.14 -17.10 -12.14
C LEU A 488 -19.82 -17.04 -10.76
N THR A 489 -19.96 -18.18 -10.11
CA THR A 489 -20.54 -18.27 -8.76
C THR A 489 -19.72 -17.46 -7.76
N ASP A 490 -18.39 -17.58 -7.77
CA ASP A 490 -17.51 -16.86 -6.88
C ASP A 490 -17.56 -15.34 -7.08
N VAL A 491 -17.50 -14.89 -8.33
CA VAL A 491 -17.54 -13.46 -8.66
C VAL A 491 -18.90 -12.86 -8.31
N ASN A 492 -20.00 -13.53 -8.64
CA ASN A 492 -21.33 -13.05 -8.28
C ASN A 492 -21.55 -13.05 -6.76
N PHE A 493 -20.96 -13.99 -6.02
CA PHE A 493 -21.01 -13.96 -4.56
C PHE A 493 -20.36 -12.71 -3.97
N VAL A 494 -19.18 -12.31 -4.48
CA VAL A 494 -18.54 -11.05 -4.07
C VAL A 494 -19.38 -9.84 -4.46
N ARG A 495 -19.87 -9.78 -5.71
CA ARG A 495 -20.71 -8.68 -6.19
C ARG A 495 -21.98 -8.51 -5.36
N ALA A 496 -22.71 -9.59 -5.11
CA ALA A 496 -23.95 -9.58 -4.34
C ALA A 496 -23.74 -9.20 -2.87
N SER A 497 -22.53 -9.36 -2.34
CA SER A 497 -22.22 -8.98 -0.96
C SER A 497 -22.16 -7.47 -0.75
N ARG A 498 -21.87 -6.65 -1.79
CA ARG A 498 -21.75 -5.20 -1.72
C ARG A 498 -23.13 -4.51 -1.76
N ASN A 499 -23.99 -4.79 -0.78
CA ASN A 499 -25.40 -4.47 -0.80
C ASN A 499 -25.89 -3.54 0.34
N ALA A 500 -25.01 -2.93 1.09
CA ALA A 500 -25.38 -2.04 2.19
C ALA A 500 -26.04 -0.73 1.73
N ARG A 501 -25.80 -0.30 0.49
CA ARG A 501 -26.35 0.91 -0.11
C ARG A 501 -26.62 0.74 -1.61
N GLN A 502 -27.43 1.64 -2.16
CA GLN A 502 -27.63 1.72 -3.61
C GLN A 502 -26.40 2.34 -4.30
N PRO A 503 -26.11 1.95 -5.55
CA PRO A 503 -26.82 0.93 -6.33
C PRO A 503 -26.51 -0.49 -5.86
N ILE A 504 -27.39 -1.45 -6.14
CA ILE A 504 -27.16 -2.88 -5.92
C ILE A 504 -26.66 -3.50 -7.21
N LEU A 505 -25.54 -4.20 -7.15
CA LEU A 505 -24.97 -4.88 -8.30
C LEU A 505 -25.86 -6.05 -8.74
N THR A 506 -26.10 -6.12 -10.04
CA THR A 506 -26.74 -7.29 -10.66
C THR A 506 -25.71 -8.39 -10.91
N ASP A 507 -26.15 -9.64 -10.88
CA ASP A 507 -25.30 -10.77 -11.22
C ASP A 507 -24.84 -10.69 -12.68
N LEU A 508 -23.61 -11.11 -12.92
CA LEU A 508 -23.11 -11.37 -14.27
C LEU A 508 -23.79 -12.64 -14.81
N GLU A 509 -24.14 -12.63 -16.11
CA GLU A 509 -24.73 -13.79 -16.78
C GLU A 509 -23.68 -14.81 -17.27
N ALA A 510 -22.46 -14.33 -17.51
CA ALA A 510 -21.32 -15.14 -17.98
C ALA A 510 -20.00 -14.52 -17.48
N ILE A 511 -18.95 -15.33 -17.51
CA ILE A 511 -17.61 -14.91 -17.13
C ILE A 511 -16.56 -15.57 -18.03
N ASP A 512 -15.54 -14.81 -18.35
CA ASP A 512 -14.29 -15.22 -18.96
C ASP A 512 -13.11 -14.51 -18.26
N LEU A 513 -11.90 -14.70 -18.75
CA LEU A 513 -10.72 -14.07 -18.15
C LEU A 513 -10.74 -12.54 -18.29
N GLU A 514 -11.28 -11.98 -19.36
CA GLU A 514 -11.39 -10.53 -19.58
C GLU A 514 -12.39 -9.89 -18.59
N ILE A 515 -13.54 -10.53 -18.44
CA ILE A 515 -14.55 -10.09 -17.46
C ILE A 515 -13.99 -10.20 -16.03
N LEU A 516 -13.28 -11.28 -15.71
CA LEU A 516 -12.64 -11.45 -14.40
C LEU A 516 -11.56 -10.39 -14.15
N PHE A 517 -10.69 -10.11 -15.13
CA PHE A 517 -9.67 -9.07 -15.05
C PHE A 517 -10.28 -7.70 -14.75
N ARG A 518 -11.39 -7.39 -15.41
CA ARG A 518 -12.17 -6.17 -15.17
C ARG A 518 -12.76 -6.15 -13.75
N GLU A 519 -13.44 -7.20 -13.32
CA GLU A 519 -14.08 -7.28 -12.00
C GLU A 519 -13.04 -7.25 -10.85
N ARG A 520 -11.87 -7.88 -11.05
CA ARG A 520 -10.74 -7.74 -10.13
C ARG A 520 -10.28 -6.28 -10.04
N GLY A 521 -10.18 -5.60 -11.18
CA GLY A 521 -9.85 -4.17 -11.23
C GLY A 521 -10.86 -3.32 -10.46
N PHE A 522 -12.16 -3.58 -10.57
CA PHE A 522 -13.22 -2.83 -9.86
C PHE A 522 -13.23 -3.09 -8.35
N GLU A 523 -12.97 -4.31 -7.94
CA GLU A 523 -12.97 -4.67 -6.53
C GLU A 523 -11.67 -4.26 -5.83
N LEU A 524 -10.51 -4.48 -6.49
CA LEU A 524 -9.18 -4.38 -5.89
C LEU A 524 -8.39 -3.14 -6.31
N TYR A 525 -9.04 -2.16 -6.98
CA TYR A 525 -8.31 -0.96 -7.43
C TYR A 525 -7.58 -0.29 -6.29
N TRP A 526 -6.37 0.19 -6.58
CA TRP A 526 -5.52 0.89 -5.62
C TRP A 526 -5.18 0.09 -4.35
N GLU A 527 -5.14 -1.26 -4.46
CA GLU A 527 -4.62 -2.14 -3.41
C GLU A 527 -3.26 -2.79 -3.79
N GLY A 528 -2.67 -2.37 -4.93
CA GLY A 528 -1.34 -2.83 -5.36
C GLY A 528 -1.34 -4.18 -6.08
N PHE A 529 -2.48 -4.62 -6.63
CA PHE A 529 -2.60 -5.89 -7.35
C PHE A 529 -2.56 -5.75 -8.87
N ARG A 530 -2.95 -4.59 -9.39
CA ARG A 530 -3.24 -4.41 -10.82
C ARG A 530 -2.07 -4.73 -11.73
N ARG A 531 -0.83 -4.34 -11.37
CA ARG A 531 0.38 -4.67 -12.12
C ARG A 531 0.56 -6.19 -12.27
N GLY A 532 0.50 -6.93 -11.17
CA GLY A 532 0.60 -8.40 -11.21
C GLY A 532 -0.53 -9.04 -12.02
N ASP A 533 -1.76 -8.50 -11.91
CA ASP A 533 -2.90 -8.94 -12.72
C ASP A 533 -2.65 -8.67 -14.20
N GLN A 534 -2.20 -7.48 -14.59
CA GLN A 534 -1.88 -7.16 -15.99
C GLN A 534 -0.84 -8.12 -16.59
N ILE A 535 0.24 -8.43 -15.86
CA ILE A 535 1.25 -9.40 -16.31
C ILE A 535 0.62 -10.79 -16.48
N ARG A 536 -0.17 -11.24 -15.51
CA ARG A 536 -0.75 -12.59 -15.50
C ARG A 536 -1.84 -12.78 -16.55
N PHE A 537 -2.63 -11.73 -16.85
CA PHE A 537 -3.68 -11.74 -17.86
C PHE A 537 -3.15 -11.34 -19.26
N GLY A 538 -1.91 -10.85 -19.38
CA GLY A 538 -1.29 -10.52 -20.67
C GLY A 538 -1.59 -9.10 -21.17
N HIS A 539 -1.90 -8.16 -20.26
CA HIS A 539 -2.23 -6.76 -20.56
C HIS A 539 -1.13 -5.76 -20.19
N TYR A 540 0.00 -6.23 -19.63
CA TYR A 540 1.04 -5.31 -19.16
C TYR A 540 1.79 -4.62 -20.31
N GLU A 541 1.85 -5.24 -21.47
CA GLU A 541 2.42 -4.70 -22.71
C GLU A 541 1.43 -3.85 -23.52
N ASP A 542 0.15 -3.77 -23.12
CA ASP A 542 -0.85 -2.93 -23.79
C ASP A 542 -0.51 -1.45 -23.65
N THR A 543 -1.05 -0.63 -24.55
CA THR A 543 -0.90 0.83 -24.49
C THR A 543 -2.06 1.44 -23.70
N TRP A 544 -1.72 2.37 -22.80
CA TRP A 544 -2.69 3.23 -22.10
C TRP A 544 -2.13 4.64 -21.93
N THR A 545 -2.86 5.52 -21.25
CA THR A 545 -2.50 6.94 -21.05
C THR A 545 -1.01 7.10 -20.70
N GLU A 546 -0.25 7.81 -21.58
CA GLU A 546 1.18 8.12 -21.46
C GLU A 546 2.13 6.90 -21.38
N LYS A 547 1.66 5.70 -21.64
CA LYS A 547 2.46 4.48 -21.69
C LYS A 547 2.30 3.78 -23.05
N THR A 548 3.39 3.69 -23.79
CA THR A 548 3.45 3.03 -25.10
C THR A 548 4.49 1.92 -25.18
N ASP A 549 5.24 1.71 -24.11
CA ASP A 549 6.24 0.64 -24.02
C ASP A 549 5.55 -0.74 -24.07
N ALA A 550 6.17 -1.68 -24.79
CA ALA A 550 5.69 -3.05 -24.93
C ALA A 550 6.83 -4.07 -24.75
N ASP A 551 7.93 -3.67 -24.10
CA ASP A 551 9.04 -4.57 -23.84
C ASP A 551 8.73 -5.50 -22.66
N VAL A 552 8.66 -6.80 -22.92
CA VAL A 552 8.39 -7.84 -21.91
C VAL A 552 9.43 -7.85 -20.77
N HIS A 553 10.64 -7.31 -21.00
CA HIS A 553 11.67 -7.23 -19.97
C HIS A 553 11.28 -6.27 -18.83
N HIS A 554 10.42 -5.30 -19.10
CA HIS A 554 9.94 -4.35 -18.10
C HIS A 554 8.86 -4.95 -17.16
N ARG A 555 8.49 -6.22 -17.31
CA ARG A 555 7.71 -6.96 -16.32
C ARG A 555 8.44 -7.10 -14.98
N LEU A 556 9.77 -7.19 -15.01
CA LEU A 556 10.61 -7.07 -13.82
C LEU A 556 11.24 -5.67 -13.77
N PHE A 557 11.41 -5.14 -12.57
CA PHE A 557 12.12 -3.88 -12.36
C PHE A 557 13.64 -4.08 -12.43
N PRO A 558 14.41 -3.01 -12.73
CA PRO A 558 15.85 -3.09 -12.63
C PRO A 558 16.28 -3.30 -11.17
N ILE A 559 17.33 -4.08 -10.99
CA ILE A 559 18.00 -4.13 -9.69
C ILE A 559 18.71 -2.79 -9.48
N PRO A 560 18.55 -2.12 -8.30
CA PRO A 560 19.19 -0.83 -8.08
C PRO A 560 20.69 -0.89 -8.30
N GLN A 561 21.25 0.09 -9.01
CA GLN A 561 22.70 0.14 -9.28
C GLN A 561 23.50 0.13 -7.96
N SER A 562 23.02 0.81 -6.93
CA SER A 562 23.66 0.82 -5.61
C SER A 562 23.72 -0.56 -4.95
N ALA A 563 22.75 -1.45 -5.22
CA ALA A 563 22.77 -2.82 -4.70
C ALA A 563 23.82 -3.67 -5.44
N ILE A 564 23.90 -3.54 -6.78
CA ILE A 564 24.92 -4.21 -7.58
C ILE A 564 26.33 -3.75 -7.19
N ASP A 565 26.53 -2.44 -7.03
CA ASP A 565 27.81 -1.86 -6.62
C ASP A 565 28.22 -2.32 -5.21
N GLY A 566 27.26 -2.36 -4.29
CA GLY A 566 27.46 -2.85 -2.93
C GLY A 566 27.83 -4.34 -2.84
N ALA A 567 27.36 -5.13 -3.80
CA ALA A 567 27.64 -6.58 -3.90
C ALA A 567 28.86 -6.92 -4.76
N SER A 568 29.54 -5.94 -5.35
CA SER A 568 30.60 -6.13 -6.36
C SER A 568 31.84 -6.88 -5.86
N ASN A 569 32.04 -6.98 -4.54
CA ASN A 569 33.12 -7.78 -3.93
C ASN A 569 32.85 -9.30 -3.99
N VAL A 570 31.64 -9.74 -4.32
CA VAL A 570 31.27 -11.14 -4.54
C VAL A 570 30.88 -11.32 -6.00
N ASN A 571 31.80 -11.85 -6.78
CA ASN A 571 31.63 -11.96 -8.24
C ASN A 571 30.39 -12.78 -8.63
N GLY A 572 29.51 -12.21 -9.46
CA GLY A 572 28.29 -12.87 -9.95
C GLY A 572 27.20 -13.05 -8.89
N TYR A 573 27.32 -12.39 -7.72
CA TYR A 573 26.32 -12.52 -6.67
C TYR A 573 24.99 -11.86 -7.02
N LEU A 574 25.04 -10.66 -7.59
CA LEU A 574 23.86 -9.92 -8.00
C LEU A 574 24.06 -9.39 -9.42
N GLU A 575 23.24 -9.86 -10.34
CA GLU A 575 23.29 -9.52 -11.75
C GLU A 575 22.02 -8.77 -12.15
N GLN A 576 22.17 -7.76 -13.03
CA GLN A 576 21.06 -6.94 -13.52
C GLN A 576 20.04 -7.79 -14.28
N ASN A 577 18.76 -7.42 -14.15
CA ASN A 577 17.69 -8.01 -14.94
C ASN A 577 17.84 -7.66 -16.43
N ALA A 578 17.39 -8.55 -17.31
CA ALA A 578 17.42 -8.32 -18.75
C ALA A 578 16.61 -7.05 -19.11
N GLY A 579 17.11 -6.30 -20.07
CA GLY A 579 16.49 -5.04 -20.52
C GLY A 579 17.06 -3.76 -19.88
N TYR A 580 17.96 -3.88 -18.88
CA TYR A 580 18.53 -2.74 -18.16
C TYR A 580 20.05 -2.68 -18.19
#